data_b5873c01e11b7001b70c3abf3f71e3d5
#
_entry.id   b5873c01e11b7001b70c3abf3f71e3d5
#
_cell.length_a   1.000
_cell.length_b   1.000
_cell.length_c   1.000
_cell.angle_alpha   90.00
_cell.angle_beta   90.00
_cell.angle_gamma   90.00
#
_symmetry.space_group_name_H-M   'P 1'
#
loop_
_entity.id
_entity.type
_entity.pdbx_description
1 polymer ?
#
loop_
_entity_poly.entity_id
_entity_poly.type
_entity_poly.pdbx_seq_one_letter_code
_entity_poly.pdbx_strand_id
1 'polypeptide(L)'
;MYTVIFGCGIVGIKTFTFIGGENVDYFCDNNEKFVGKIIEGKKVLGYKELLELEQSNEVLLILGVNGYNAQNIAEQLEEDSVCDYVVAKYIPGFSETAHIAETVWESLSDRIVRQKMVIDFLKDVIEIEKRQNQYLKRHADIHTMSPAVGTFRQKQLICAKRTKAAMEFIAQNCPINCWITGGTLIGKERHNGFIPWDNDIDFGIMRSDVYKLIQFFDSYSAVVVPGKKPCENYAGKASISKYSTFEEALKKSGRRYILGIHPDFMHVYSMEDDKLIVELEIFPFDFYNDNVTIEDYHDYVSEGFLKKKSVKSYKEWFDYCYDKIENSGLVSIKPTNKILPGIDS
;
A
#
# COMPACT_ATOMS: atom_id res chain seq x y z
N MET A 1 -7.07 -26.03 25.87
CA MET A 1 -6.94 -25.00 24.82
C MET A 1 -8.35 -24.60 24.41
N TYR A 2 -8.67 -23.31 24.43
CA TYR A 2 -9.95 -22.78 23.95
C TYR A 2 -9.76 -22.14 22.59
N THR A 3 -10.77 -22.25 21.72
CA THR A 3 -10.79 -21.56 20.44
C THR A 3 -11.77 -20.40 20.51
N VAL A 4 -11.30 -19.18 20.31
CA VAL A 4 -12.09 -17.96 20.37
C VAL A 4 -12.03 -17.25 19.01
N ILE A 5 -13.20 -16.87 18.48
CA ILE A 5 -13.29 -16.02 17.29
C ILE A 5 -13.54 -14.58 17.73
N PHE A 6 -12.61 -13.68 17.45
CA PHE A 6 -12.77 -12.26 17.69
C PHE A 6 -13.51 -11.61 16.51
N GLY A 7 -14.71 -11.13 16.78
CA GLY A 7 -15.64 -10.54 15.80
C GLY A 7 -16.90 -11.37 15.62
N CYS A 8 -18.05 -10.75 15.85
CA CYS A 8 -19.38 -11.35 15.70
C CYS A 8 -20.08 -10.94 14.40
N GLY A 9 -19.39 -10.25 13.51
CA GLY A 9 -19.91 -9.83 12.22
C GLY A 9 -19.90 -10.94 11.16
N ILE A 10 -20.15 -10.54 9.90
CA ILE A 10 -20.26 -11.48 8.77
C ILE A 10 -19.01 -12.36 8.62
N VAL A 11 -17.80 -11.79 8.76
CA VAL A 11 -16.55 -12.54 8.65
C VAL A 11 -16.41 -13.52 9.80
N GLY A 12 -16.76 -13.13 11.04
CA GLY A 12 -16.72 -14.01 12.21
C GLY A 12 -17.65 -15.21 12.07
N ILE A 13 -18.88 -14.99 11.61
CA ILE A 13 -19.86 -16.07 11.36
C ILE A 13 -19.36 -17.00 10.23
N LYS A 14 -18.80 -16.46 9.16
CA LYS A 14 -18.19 -17.29 8.10
C LYS A 14 -16.99 -18.07 8.61
N THR A 15 -16.16 -17.48 9.47
CA THR A 15 -15.05 -18.15 10.11
C THR A 15 -15.56 -19.30 10.99
N PHE A 16 -16.58 -19.06 11.81
CA PHE A 16 -17.24 -20.08 12.63
C PHE A 16 -17.77 -21.25 11.79
N THR A 17 -18.47 -20.97 10.72
CA THR A 17 -18.97 -21.99 9.78
C THR A 17 -17.82 -22.75 9.12
N PHE A 18 -16.75 -22.03 8.76
CA PHE A 18 -15.59 -22.63 8.10
C PHE A 18 -14.80 -23.56 8.99
N ILE A 19 -14.56 -23.19 10.25
CA ILE A 19 -13.81 -24.04 11.20
C ILE A 19 -14.71 -25.06 11.92
N GLY A 20 -16.02 -25.01 11.72
CA GLY A 20 -17.03 -25.85 12.37
C GLY A 20 -17.32 -25.39 13.79
N GLY A 21 -18.61 -25.22 14.07
CA GLY A 21 -19.03 -24.67 15.34
C GLY A 21 -18.63 -25.48 16.57
N GLU A 22 -18.45 -26.80 16.41
CA GLU A 22 -17.98 -27.70 17.48
C GLU A 22 -16.55 -27.40 17.93
N ASN A 23 -15.76 -26.79 17.06
CA ASN A 23 -14.33 -26.47 17.34
C ASN A 23 -14.16 -25.07 17.93
N VAL A 24 -15.23 -24.31 18.08
CA VAL A 24 -15.22 -22.97 18.66
C VAL A 24 -15.84 -23.01 20.05
N ASP A 25 -15.17 -22.44 21.02
CA ASP A 25 -15.68 -22.34 22.39
C ASP A 25 -16.43 -21.03 22.64
N TYR A 26 -15.89 -19.93 22.14
CA TYR A 26 -16.42 -18.58 22.35
C TYR A 26 -16.29 -17.71 21.13
N PHE A 27 -17.16 -16.70 21.07
CA PHE A 27 -16.88 -15.47 20.34
C PHE A 27 -16.32 -14.40 21.29
N CYS A 28 -15.62 -13.40 20.75
CA CYS A 28 -15.29 -12.17 21.45
C CYS A 28 -15.64 -10.97 20.57
N ASP A 29 -16.08 -9.87 21.17
CA ASP A 29 -16.33 -8.64 20.40
C ASP A 29 -16.13 -7.41 21.29
N ASN A 30 -15.61 -6.32 20.70
CA ASN A 30 -15.51 -5.01 21.36
C ASN A 30 -16.85 -4.28 21.47
N ASN A 31 -17.84 -4.70 20.69
CA ASN A 31 -19.16 -4.06 20.69
C ASN A 31 -20.01 -4.61 21.83
N GLU A 32 -20.22 -3.78 22.85
CA GLU A 32 -21.01 -4.12 24.04
C GLU A 32 -22.42 -4.67 23.73
N LYS A 33 -22.96 -4.37 22.52
CA LYS A 33 -24.25 -4.93 22.10
C LYS A 33 -24.23 -6.43 21.91
N PHE A 34 -23.07 -7.02 21.69
CA PHE A 34 -22.90 -8.46 21.50
C PHE A 34 -22.41 -9.16 22.76
N VAL A 35 -21.65 -8.49 23.62
CA VAL A 35 -21.09 -9.06 24.84
C VAL A 35 -22.17 -9.68 25.73
N GLY A 36 -21.89 -10.91 26.21
CA GLY A 36 -22.81 -11.70 27.02
C GLY A 36 -23.94 -12.40 26.27
N LYS A 37 -24.11 -12.13 24.96
CA LYS A 37 -25.12 -12.82 24.14
C LYS A 37 -24.63 -14.20 23.68
N ILE A 38 -25.56 -14.98 23.19
CA ILE A 38 -25.30 -16.26 22.53
C ILE A 38 -25.44 -16.04 21.02
N ILE A 39 -24.39 -16.34 20.27
CA ILE A 39 -24.35 -16.30 18.81
C ILE A 39 -23.93 -17.70 18.33
N GLU A 40 -24.69 -18.29 17.43
CA GLU A 40 -24.45 -19.67 16.92
C GLU A 40 -24.23 -20.68 18.05
N GLY A 41 -24.98 -20.52 19.18
CA GLY A 41 -24.87 -21.38 20.35
C GLY A 41 -23.66 -21.13 21.25
N LYS A 42 -22.82 -20.14 20.95
CA LYS A 42 -21.61 -19.81 21.71
C LYS A 42 -21.76 -18.47 22.44
N LYS A 43 -21.23 -18.40 23.68
CA LYS A 43 -21.20 -17.13 24.44
C LYS A 43 -20.23 -16.14 23.77
N VAL A 44 -20.64 -14.89 23.71
CA VAL A 44 -19.76 -13.78 23.30
C VAL A 44 -19.11 -13.19 24.54
N LEU A 45 -17.78 -13.25 24.58
CA LEU A 45 -16.95 -12.62 25.60
C LEU A 45 -16.75 -11.14 25.28
N GLY A 46 -16.64 -10.31 26.31
CA GLY A 46 -16.04 -9.00 26.17
C GLY A 46 -14.50 -9.09 26.15
N TYR A 47 -13.85 -8.04 25.73
CA TYR A 47 -12.38 -8.02 25.62
C TYR A 47 -11.67 -8.35 26.96
N LYS A 48 -12.18 -7.81 28.07
CA LYS A 48 -11.64 -8.12 29.41
C LYS A 48 -11.76 -9.61 29.78
N GLU A 49 -12.91 -10.22 29.48
CA GLU A 49 -13.11 -11.65 29.69
C GLU A 49 -12.15 -12.49 28.82
N LEU A 50 -11.83 -12.04 27.60
CA LEU A 50 -10.82 -12.66 26.75
C LEU A 50 -9.44 -12.61 27.40
N LEU A 51 -9.01 -11.45 27.91
CA LEU A 51 -7.70 -11.31 28.58
C LEU A 51 -7.61 -12.18 29.83
N GLU A 52 -8.67 -12.28 30.63
CA GLU A 52 -8.73 -13.17 31.79
C GLU A 52 -8.65 -14.66 31.38
N LEU A 53 -9.27 -15.01 30.25
CA LEU A 53 -9.20 -16.36 29.70
C LEU A 53 -7.77 -16.71 29.24
N GLU A 54 -7.12 -15.80 28.54
CA GLU A 54 -5.72 -15.91 28.06
C GLU A 54 -4.71 -16.09 29.21
N GLN A 55 -4.90 -15.36 30.32
CA GLN A 55 -4.00 -15.47 31.47
C GLN A 55 -4.03 -16.84 32.13
N SER A 56 -5.17 -17.52 32.06
CA SER A 56 -5.40 -18.77 32.79
C SER A 56 -5.40 -20.02 31.91
N ASN A 57 -5.43 -19.85 30.61
CA ASN A 57 -5.61 -20.95 29.67
C ASN A 57 -4.84 -20.73 28.37
N GLU A 58 -4.57 -21.83 27.68
CA GLU A 58 -4.10 -21.76 26.29
C GLU A 58 -5.29 -21.44 25.37
N VAL A 59 -5.21 -20.34 24.64
CA VAL A 59 -6.27 -19.86 23.73
C VAL A 59 -5.76 -19.80 22.29
N LEU A 60 -6.51 -20.40 21.39
CA LEU A 60 -6.37 -20.15 19.95
C LEU A 60 -7.30 -19.00 19.57
N LEU A 61 -6.73 -17.83 19.35
CA LEU A 61 -7.48 -16.63 18.97
C LEU A 61 -7.50 -16.45 17.46
N ILE A 62 -8.69 -16.32 16.88
CA ILE A 62 -8.88 -16.14 15.44
C ILE A 62 -9.60 -14.81 15.19
N LEU A 63 -8.94 -13.90 14.49
CA LEU A 63 -9.55 -12.60 14.12
C LEU A 63 -10.49 -12.79 12.92
N GLY A 64 -11.77 -13.00 13.22
CA GLY A 64 -12.86 -13.16 12.25
C GLY A 64 -13.46 -11.81 11.83
N VAL A 65 -12.63 -10.88 11.35
CA VAL A 65 -13.01 -9.52 10.96
C VAL A 65 -12.35 -9.13 9.64
N ASN A 66 -12.86 -8.05 9.00
CA ASN A 66 -12.24 -7.54 7.77
C ASN A 66 -10.84 -6.95 8.04
N GLY A 67 -10.05 -6.77 6.97
CA GLY A 67 -8.63 -6.42 7.07
C GLY A 67 -8.33 -5.16 7.88
N TYR A 68 -9.15 -4.10 7.77
CA TYR A 68 -8.97 -2.86 8.54
C TYR A 68 -9.24 -3.07 10.05
N ASN A 69 -10.34 -3.76 10.37
CA ASN A 69 -10.67 -4.06 11.76
C ASN A 69 -9.68 -5.08 12.36
N ALA A 70 -9.14 -6.00 11.55
CA ALA A 70 -8.12 -6.93 12.01
C ALA A 70 -6.86 -6.21 12.47
N GLN A 71 -6.45 -5.16 11.77
CA GLN A 71 -5.29 -4.36 12.16
C GLN A 71 -5.53 -3.64 13.49
N ASN A 72 -6.68 -2.99 13.66
CA ASN A 72 -7.01 -2.28 14.91
C ASN A 72 -7.07 -3.23 16.12
N ILE A 73 -7.63 -4.44 15.92
CA ILE A 73 -7.70 -5.46 16.97
C ILE A 73 -6.31 -6.03 17.25
N ALA A 74 -5.47 -6.23 16.24
CA ALA A 74 -4.11 -6.67 16.42
C ALA A 74 -3.28 -5.66 17.25
N GLU A 75 -3.39 -4.38 16.94
CA GLU A 75 -2.76 -3.31 17.72
C GLU A 75 -3.24 -3.31 19.19
N GLN A 76 -4.55 -3.46 19.41
CA GLN A 76 -5.12 -3.57 20.75
C GLN A 76 -4.59 -4.81 21.52
N LEU A 77 -4.48 -5.95 20.85
CA LEU A 77 -3.96 -7.19 21.46
C LEU A 77 -2.47 -7.08 21.79
N GLU A 78 -1.68 -6.44 20.91
CA GLU A 78 -0.26 -6.22 21.11
C GLU A 78 0.01 -5.29 22.31
N GLU A 79 -0.81 -4.26 22.51
CA GLU A 79 -0.75 -3.37 23.69
C GLU A 79 -0.90 -4.16 25.00
N ASP A 80 -1.75 -5.19 25.03
CA ASP A 80 -1.97 -6.06 26.17
C ASP A 80 -1.07 -7.31 26.15
N SER A 81 -0.06 -7.36 25.26
CA SER A 81 0.90 -8.46 25.11
C SER A 81 0.30 -9.80 24.67
N VAL A 82 -0.87 -9.79 24.05
CA VAL A 82 -1.48 -10.96 23.43
C VAL A 82 -0.95 -11.06 21.99
N CYS A 83 0.01 -11.97 21.77
CA CYS A 83 0.70 -12.10 20.48
C CYS A 83 0.29 -13.34 19.68
N ASP A 84 -0.53 -14.21 20.25
CA ASP A 84 -0.88 -15.51 19.69
C ASP A 84 -2.27 -15.50 19.05
N TYR A 85 -2.37 -14.89 17.86
CA TYR A 85 -3.62 -14.87 17.09
C TYR A 85 -3.40 -15.18 15.61
N VAL A 86 -4.46 -15.63 14.95
CA VAL A 86 -4.52 -15.89 13.50
C VAL A 86 -5.59 -15.02 12.87
N VAL A 87 -5.29 -14.33 11.77
CA VAL A 87 -6.30 -13.61 11.02
C VAL A 87 -7.01 -14.57 10.06
N ALA A 88 -8.34 -14.64 10.13
CA ALA A 88 -9.14 -15.62 9.39
C ALA A 88 -8.83 -15.67 7.88
N LYS A 89 -8.61 -14.53 7.23
CA LYS A 89 -8.27 -14.45 5.79
C LYS A 89 -6.98 -15.19 5.41
N TYR A 90 -6.10 -15.46 6.38
CA TYR A 90 -4.85 -16.20 6.15
C TYR A 90 -4.97 -17.70 6.45
N ILE A 91 -6.14 -18.16 6.91
CA ILE A 91 -6.38 -19.58 7.08
C ILE A 91 -6.50 -20.21 5.66
N PRO A 92 -5.67 -21.20 5.32
CA PRO A 92 -5.73 -21.83 3.99
C PRO A 92 -7.11 -22.38 3.68
N GLY A 93 -7.64 -22.00 2.52
CA GLY A 93 -8.98 -22.41 2.08
C GLY A 93 -10.11 -21.53 2.58
N PHE A 94 -9.88 -20.62 3.55
CA PHE A 94 -10.89 -19.64 3.95
C PHE A 94 -11.06 -18.58 2.86
N SER A 95 -12.31 -18.28 2.54
CA SER A 95 -12.67 -17.18 1.64
C SER A 95 -13.86 -16.44 2.21
N GLU A 96 -13.75 -15.13 2.35
CA GLU A 96 -14.85 -14.27 2.78
C GLU A 96 -16.07 -14.35 1.84
N THR A 97 -15.86 -14.84 0.61
CA THR A 97 -16.88 -14.91 -0.46
C THR A 97 -17.34 -16.33 -0.80
N ALA A 98 -16.66 -17.38 -0.34
CA ALA A 98 -16.98 -18.77 -0.69
C ALA A 98 -18.09 -19.36 0.18
N HIS A 99 -19.00 -20.12 -0.44
CA HIS A 99 -19.86 -21.09 0.24
C HIS A 99 -19.08 -22.41 0.33
N ILE A 100 -18.91 -22.95 1.53
CA ILE A 100 -18.10 -24.16 1.75
C ILE A 100 -19.02 -25.35 1.99
N ALA A 101 -18.71 -26.47 1.32
CA ALA A 101 -19.35 -27.76 1.52
C ALA A 101 -18.78 -28.48 2.78
N GLU A 102 -19.63 -29.17 3.51
CA GLU A 102 -19.37 -29.83 4.80
C GLU A 102 -18.24 -30.88 4.80
N THR A 103 -17.80 -31.35 3.64
CA THR A 103 -16.87 -32.48 3.48
C THR A 103 -15.38 -32.16 3.73
N VAL A 104 -15.04 -30.91 4.00
CA VAL A 104 -13.62 -30.47 4.14
C VAL A 104 -13.13 -30.59 5.58
N TRP A 105 -14.04 -30.84 6.53
CA TRP A 105 -13.77 -30.63 7.94
C TRP A 105 -13.02 -31.77 8.67
N GLU A 106 -13.23 -33.03 8.28
CA GLU A 106 -12.58 -34.16 8.97
C GLU A 106 -11.03 -34.19 8.88
N SER A 107 -10.49 -33.48 7.89
CA SER A 107 -9.02 -33.33 7.76
C SER A 107 -8.44 -32.09 8.47
N LEU A 108 -9.28 -31.27 9.09
CA LEU A 108 -8.88 -29.93 9.58
C LEU A 108 -8.40 -29.90 11.02
N SER A 109 -8.82 -30.82 11.91
CA SER A 109 -8.28 -30.88 13.28
C SER A 109 -6.78 -31.16 13.26
N ASP A 110 -6.32 -32.12 12.46
CA ASP A 110 -4.90 -32.36 12.23
C ASP A 110 -4.21 -31.22 11.46
N ARG A 111 -4.95 -30.50 10.64
CA ARG A 111 -4.46 -29.32 9.93
C ARG A 111 -4.28 -28.11 10.86
N ILE A 112 -5.18 -27.87 11.80
CA ILE A 112 -5.06 -26.77 12.78
C ILE A 112 -3.82 -26.99 13.64
N VAL A 113 -3.58 -28.21 14.13
CA VAL A 113 -2.36 -28.53 14.87
C VAL A 113 -1.11 -28.31 14.02
N ARG A 114 -1.10 -28.77 12.76
CA ARG A 114 0.04 -28.54 11.85
C ARG A 114 0.21 -27.06 11.50
N GLN A 115 -0.88 -26.30 11.38
CA GLN A 115 -0.83 -24.87 11.12
C GLN A 115 -0.32 -24.11 12.34
N LYS A 116 -0.70 -24.48 13.56
CA LYS A 116 -0.10 -23.94 14.78
C LYS A 116 1.41 -24.15 14.78
N MET A 117 1.88 -25.36 14.46
CA MET A 117 3.33 -25.63 14.35
C MET A 117 4.01 -24.76 13.27
N VAL A 118 3.36 -24.53 12.13
CA VAL A 118 3.89 -23.64 11.08
C VAL A 118 3.89 -22.17 11.51
N ILE A 119 2.83 -21.74 12.20
CA ILE A 119 2.74 -20.38 12.75
C ILE A 119 3.81 -20.16 13.81
N ASP A 120 4.00 -21.08 14.74
CA ASP A 120 5.04 -20.99 15.76
C ASP A 120 6.44 -20.98 15.12
N PHE A 121 6.68 -21.82 14.12
CA PHE A 121 7.91 -21.77 13.33
C PHE A 121 8.10 -20.41 12.62
N LEU A 122 7.05 -19.87 12.01
CA LEU A 122 7.12 -18.56 11.35
C LEU A 122 7.34 -17.42 12.35
N LYS A 123 6.75 -17.49 13.55
CA LYS A 123 7.02 -16.53 14.64
C LYS A 123 8.49 -16.57 15.06
N ASP A 124 9.06 -17.76 15.22
CA ASP A 124 10.48 -17.91 15.54
C ASP A 124 11.37 -17.31 14.44
N VAL A 125 11.03 -17.56 13.18
CA VAL A 125 11.74 -16.97 12.03
C VAL A 125 11.63 -15.44 12.04
N ILE A 126 10.44 -14.88 12.24
CA ILE A 126 10.21 -13.45 12.33
C ILE A 126 10.99 -12.83 13.50
N GLU A 127 11.00 -13.48 14.65
CA GLU A 127 11.77 -13.01 15.81
C GLU A 127 13.27 -13.04 15.56
N ILE A 128 13.77 -14.06 14.91
CA ILE A 128 15.17 -14.13 14.47
C ILE A 128 15.49 -13.01 13.49
N GLU A 129 14.63 -12.79 12.49
CA GLU A 129 14.82 -11.70 11.52
C GLU A 129 14.74 -10.32 12.17
N LYS A 130 13.82 -10.12 13.12
CA LYS A 130 13.75 -8.87 13.91
C LYS A 130 15.07 -8.61 14.64
N ARG A 131 15.64 -9.63 15.31
CA ARG A 131 16.93 -9.52 16.00
C ARG A 131 18.07 -9.25 15.03
N GLN A 132 18.10 -9.94 13.90
CA GLN A 132 19.08 -9.70 12.85
C GLN A 132 18.99 -8.28 12.30
N ASN A 133 17.76 -7.80 12.01
CA ASN A 133 17.53 -6.44 11.56
C ASN A 133 17.95 -5.39 12.60
N GLN A 134 17.67 -5.63 13.89
CA GLN A 134 18.13 -4.74 14.97
C GLN A 134 19.65 -4.73 15.09
N TYR A 135 20.29 -5.89 14.95
CA TYR A 135 21.74 -6.00 14.95
C TYR A 135 22.34 -5.26 13.74
N LEU A 136 21.81 -5.49 12.54
CA LEU A 136 22.26 -4.81 11.32
C LEU A 136 22.09 -3.30 11.40
N LYS A 137 20.94 -2.81 11.91
CA LYS A 137 20.72 -1.36 12.13
C LYS A 137 21.74 -0.72 13.06
N ARG A 138 22.32 -1.48 13.99
CA ARG A 138 23.31 -0.98 14.96
C ARG A 138 24.75 -1.09 14.47
N HIS A 139 25.04 -2.05 13.60
CA HIS A 139 26.40 -2.47 13.30
C HIS A 139 26.75 -2.45 11.81
N ALA A 140 25.76 -2.45 10.90
CA ALA A 140 26.05 -2.39 9.48
C ALA A 140 26.34 -0.95 9.03
N ASP A 141 27.45 -0.78 8.36
CA ASP A 141 27.68 0.46 7.60
C ASP A 141 26.91 0.38 6.29
N ILE A 142 25.87 1.20 6.20
CA ILE A 142 24.99 1.25 5.03
C ILE A 142 25.76 1.58 3.73
N HIS A 143 26.91 2.24 3.84
CA HIS A 143 27.76 2.59 2.68
C HIS A 143 28.56 1.41 2.15
N THR A 144 28.74 0.36 2.96
CA THR A 144 29.50 -0.85 2.57
C THR A 144 28.61 -2.03 2.17
N MET A 145 27.28 -1.84 2.16
CA MET A 145 26.38 -2.90 1.75
C MET A 145 26.57 -3.27 0.28
N SER A 146 26.75 -4.56 0.03
CA SER A 146 26.85 -5.10 -1.33
C SER A 146 25.53 -4.95 -2.09
N PRO A 147 25.58 -4.78 -3.42
CA PRO A 147 24.38 -4.82 -4.25
C PRO A 147 23.59 -6.11 -4.05
N ALA A 148 22.29 -6.06 -4.32
CA ALA A 148 21.46 -7.25 -4.33
C ALA A 148 22.06 -8.34 -5.25
N VAL A 149 21.75 -9.60 -4.94
CA VAL A 149 22.22 -10.76 -5.71
C VAL A 149 21.04 -11.63 -6.15
N GLY A 150 21.31 -12.60 -7.03
CA GLY A 150 20.33 -13.59 -7.45
C GLY A 150 19.13 -12.98 -8.21
N THR A 151 17.95 -13.54 -7.99
CA THR A 151 16.72 -13.16 -8.69
C THR A 151 16.30 -11.72 -8.40
N PHE A 152 16.57 -11.20 -7.22
CA PHE A 152 16.23 -9.82 -6.89
C PHE A 152 17.09 -8.83 -7.68
N ARG A 153 18.39 -9.10 -7.82
CA ARG A 153 19.25 -8.30 -8.68
C ARG A 153 18.82 -8.33 -10.15
N GLN A 154 18.36 -9.47 -10.62
CA GLN A 154 17.80 -9.56 -11.97
C GLN A 154 16.56 -8.68 -12.14
N LYS A 155 15.66 -8.64 -11.15
CA LYS A 155 14.50 -7.72 -11.16
C LYS A 155 14.93 -6.27 -11.25
N GLN A 156 15.90 -5.84 -10.44
CA GLN A 156 16.47 -4.49 -10.50
C GLN A 156 17.01 -4.15 -11.91
N LEU A 157 17.76 -5.06 -12.51
CA LEU A 157 18.33 -4.84 -13.85
C LEU A 157 17.26 -4.80 -14.95
N ILE A 158 16.21 -5.62 -14.84
CA ILE A 158 15.06 -5.59 -15.75
C ILE A 158 14.32 -4.25 -15.58
N CYS A 159 14.06 -3.80 -14.35
CA CYS A 159 13.49 -2.50 -14.07
C CYS A 159 14.30 -1.39 -14.72
N ALA A 160 15.60 -1.31 -14.46
CA ALA A 160 16.48 -0.29 -15.05
C ALA A 160 16.45 -0.28 -16.59
N LYS A 161 16.43 -1.46 -17.22
CA LYS A 161 16.35 -1.58 -18.69
C LYS A 161 15.03 -1.06 -19.24
N ARG A 162 13.91 -1.39 -18.59
CA ARG A 162 12.58 -0.93 -18.98
C ARG A 162 12.41 0.56 -18.77
N THR A 163 12.77 1.06 -17.60
CA THR A 163 12.79 2.48 -17.26
C THR A 163 13.57 3.28 -18.29
N LYS A 164 14.78 2.82 -18.65
CA LYS A 164 15.59 3.46 -19.70
C LYS A 164 14.83 3.54 -21.03
N ALA A 165 14.21 2.45 -21.47
CA ALA A 165 13.46 2.42 -22.73
C ALA A 165 12.23 3.37 -22.71
N ALA A 166 11.54 3.46 -21.60
CA ALA A 166 10.42 4.40 -21.43
C ALA A 166 10.88 5.86 -21.40
N MET A 167 12.01 6.13 -20.74
CA MET A 167 12.61 7.46 -20.71
C MET A 167 13.11 7.90 -22.10
N GLU A 168 13.76 7.03 -22.83
CA GLU A 168 14.19 7.29 -24.21
C GLU A 168 12.99 7.62 -25.11
N PHE A 169 11.90 6.87 -24.97
CA PHE A 169 10.66 7.15 -25.69
C PHE A 169 10.09 8.55 -25.34
N ILE A 170 10.05 8.90 -24.06
CA ILE A 170 9.58 10.23 -23.64
C ILE A 170 10.51 11.32 -24.16
N ALA A 171 11.81 11.17 -23.98
CA ALA A 171 12.80 12.17 -24.40
C ALA A 171 12.75 12.46 -25.90
N GLN A 172 12.46 11.46 -26.72
CA GLN A 172 12.34 11.62 -28.18
C GLN A 172 11.07 12.34 -28.61
N ASN A 173 10.00 12.25 -27.82
CA ASN A 173 8.65 12.69 -28.22
C ASN A 173 8.10 13.83 -27.39
N CYS A 174 8.54 13.97 -26.16
CA CYS A 174 8.11 15.01 -25.21
C CYS A 174 9.33 15.50 -24.42
N PRO A 175 10.01 16.55 -24.86
CA PRO A 175 11.20 17.05 -24.19
C PRO A 175 10.80 17.69 -22.85
N ILE A 176 11.04 16.96 -21.78
CA ILE A 176 10.89 17.37 -20.39
C ILE A 176 12.20 17.20 -19.64
N ASN A 177 12.41 18.02 -18.62
CA ASN A 177 13.51 17.85 -17.69
C ASN A 177 13.07 17.00 -16.52
N CYS A 178 13.77 15.88 -16.32
CA CYS A 178 13.53 15.00 -15.19
C CYS A 178 14.86 14.63 -14.51
N TRP A 179 14.77 14.28 -13.27
CA TRP A 179 15.91 13.83 -12.45
C TRP A 179 15.48 12.67 -11.56
N ILE A 180 16.42 11.88 -11.12
CA ILE A 180 16.15 10.83 -10.11
C ILE A 180 15.90 11.48 -8.76
N THR A 181 14.96 10.92 -7.99
CA THR A 181 14.58 11.42 -6.65
C THR A 181 14.38 10.24 -5.67
N GLY A 182 13.86 10.49 -4.49
CA GLY A 182 13.47 9.47 -3.54
C GLY A 182 14.53 8.42 -3.23
N GLY A 183 14.10 7.18 -3.19
CA GLY A 183 14.96 6.01 -2.98
C GLY A 183 16.02 5.86 -4.05
N THR A 184 15.69 6.18 -5.28
CA THR A 184 16.65 6.09 -6.42
C THR A 184 17.84 7.03 -6.26
N LEU A 185 17.61 8.29 -5.83
CA LEU A 185 18.70 9.25 -5.58
C LEU A 185 19.56 8.81 -4.41
N ILE A 186 18.94 8.32 -3.33
CA ILE A 186 19.65 7.77 -2.18
C ILE A 186 20.52 6.58 -2.59
N GLY A 187 19.96 5.68 -3.41
CA GLY A 187 20.67 4.52 -3.93
C GLY A 187 21.88 4.92 -4.77
N LYS A 188 21.72 5.90 -5.64
CA LYS A 188 22.81 6.44 -6.47
C LYS A 188 23.93 7.03 -5.61
N GLU A 189 23.60 7.83 -4.60
CA GLU A 189 24.59 8.50 -3.75
C GLU A 189 25.29 7.53 -2.78
N ARG A 190 24.57 6.57 -2.21
CA ARG A 190 25.10 5.66 -1.19
C ARG A 190 25.71 4.37 -1.78
N HIS A 191 25.11 3.83 -2.84
CA HIS A 191 25.44 2.51 -3.37
C HIS A 191 25.94 2.55 -4.81
N ASN A 192 26.01 3.75 -5.42
CA ASN A 192 26.28 3.94 -6.85
C ASN A 192 25.38 3.06 -7.73
N GLY A 193 24.12 2.94 -7.36
CA GLY A 193 23.11 2.12 -8.02
C GLY A 193 21.84 1.99 -7.19
N PHE A 194 21.13 0.90 -7.33
CA PHE A 194 19.96 0.62 -6.48
C PHE A 194 20.33 0.45 -5.00
N ILE A 195 19.47 0.90 -4.11
CA ILE A 195 19.45 0.40 -2.74
C ILE A 195 19.28 -1.13 -2.81
N PRO A 196 20.04 -1.94 -2.02
CA PRO A 196 20.04 -3.40 -2.19
C PRO A 196 18.66 -4.08 -2.08
N TRP A 197 17.70 -3.47 -1.42
CA TRP A 197 16.32 -3.98 -1.22
C TRP A 197 15.26 -3.22 -2.01
N ASP A 198 15.65 -2.29 -2.87
CA ASP A 198 14.76 -1.46 -3.68
C ASP A 198 14.73 -1.94 -5.14
N ASN A 199 13.59 -1.85 -5.80
CA ASN A 199 13.43 -2.36 -7.16
C ASN A 199 12.61 -1.47 -8.09
N ASP A 200 12.41 -0.22 -7.73
CA ASP A 200 11.77 0.82 -8.52
C ASP A 200 12.74 1.98 -8.83
N ILE A 201 12.30 2.90 -9.64
CA ILE A 201 13.08 4.08 -10.02
C ILE A 201 12.16 5.30 -10.03
N ASP A 202 12.44 6.21 -9.10
CA ASP A 202 11.70 7.44 -8.87
C ASP A 202 12.26 8.60 -9.68
N PHE A 203 11.39 9.34 -10.37
CA PHE A 203 11.75 10.56 -11.09
C PHE A 203 10.98 11.76 -10.55
N GLY A 204 11.71 12.87 -10.38
CA GLY A 204 11.13 14.18 -10.18
C GLY A 204 11.01 14.92 -11.50
N ILE A 205 9.93 15.66 -11.70
CA ILE A 205 9.76 16.63 -12.80
C ILE A 205 9.12 17.92 -12.28
N MET A 206 9.42 19.04 -12.93
CA MET A 206 8.76 20.29 -12.57
C MET A 206 7.28 20.27 -12.96
N ARG A 207 6.43 20.93 -12.19
CA ARG A 207 4.99 21.06 -12.43
C ARG A 207 4.65 21.49 -13.88
N SER A 208 5.43 22.41 -14.44
CA SER A 208 5.27 22.82 -15.83
C SER A 208 5.49 21.69 -16.84
N ASP A 209 6.37 20.75 -16.52
CA ASP A 209 6.65 19.59 -17.36
C ASP A 209 5.62 18.47 -17.15
N VAL A 210 5.01 18.40 -15.96
CA VAL A 210 3.82 17.55 -15.73
C VAL A 210 2.73 17.86 -16.75
N TYR A 211 2.43 19.12 -16.96
CA TYR A 211 1.39 19.52 -17.95
C TYR A 211 1.75 19.13 -19.37
N LYS A 212 3.02 19.29 -19.76
CA LYS A 212 3.49 18.86 -21.09
C LYS A 212 3.39 17.35 -21.26
N LEU A 213 3.76 16.60 -20.22
CA LEU A 213 3.69 15.14 -20.23
C LEU A 213 2.24 14.64 -20.35
N ILE A 214 1.31 15.25 -19.61
CA ILE A 214 -0.12 14.92 -19.70
C ILE A 214 -0.64 15.23 -21.12
N GLN A 215 -0.34 16.39 -21.68
CA GLN A 215 -0.76 16.77 -23.03
C GLN A 215 -0.19 15.82 -24.09
N PHE A 216 1.06 15.42 -23.96
CA PHE A 216 1.69 14.46 -24.84
C PHE A 216 0.97 13.11 -24.82
N PHE A 217 0.77 12.55 -23.64
CA PHE A 217 0.10 11.25 -23.51
C PHE A 217 -1.39 11.35 -23.88
N ASP A 218 -2.03 12.47 -23.66
CA ASP A 218 -3.41 12.71 -24.08
C ASP A 218 -3.57 12.68 -25.59
N SER A 219 -2.63 13.31 -26.32
CA SER A 219 -2.60 13.27 -27.77
C SER A 219 -2.16 11.94 -28.36
N TYR A 220 -1.27 11.22 -27.66
CA TYR A 220 -0.66 9.98 -28.11
C TYR A 220 -1.41 8.73 -27.62
N SER A 221 -1.83 8.71 -26.37
CA SER A 221 -2.60 7.65 -25.75
C SER A 221 -3.36 8.19 -24.55
N ALA A 222 -4.36 7.46 -24.11
CA ALA A 222 -5.20 7.93 -23.02
C ALA A 222 -4.42 8.20 -21.71
N VAL A 223 -4.73 9.33 -21.10
CA VAL A 223 -4.45 9.56 -19.69
C VAL A 223 -5.54 8.84 -18.89
N VAL A 224 -5.16 7.92 -18.04
CA VAL A 224 -6.09 7.09 -17.29
C VAL A 224 -6.01 7.41 -15.82
N VAL A 225 -7.15 7.80 -15.24
CA VAL A 225 -7.30 7.92 -13.79
C VAL A 225 -8.22 6.80 -13.31
N PRO A 226 -7.74 5.87 -12.47
CA PRO A 226 -8.54 4.72 -12.07
C PRO A 226 -9.85 5.14 -11.41
N GLY A 227 -10.95 4.58 -11.92
CA GLY A 227 -12.25 4.57 -11.26
C GLY A 227 -13.04 5.86 -11.24
N LYS A 228 -12.63 6.97 -11.92
CA LYS A 228 -13.42 8.22 -11.95
C LYS A 228 -13.16 9.08 -13.16
N LYS A 229 -14.16 9.94 -13.43
CA LYS A 229 -14.04 11.03 -14.40
C LYS A 229 -12.81 11.89 -14.06
N PRO A 230 -11.99 12.25 -15.03
CA PRO A 230 -10.83 13.11 -14.83
C PRO A 230 -11.23 14.40 -14.14
N CYS A 231 -10.33 14.91 -13.34
CA CYS A 231 -10.44 16.24 -12.81
C CYS A 231 -10.23 17.24 -13.97
N GLU A 232 -11.25 18.01 -14.31
CA GLU A 232 -11.17 19.04 -15.35
C GLU A 232 -10.10 20.09 -15.05
N ASN A 233 -9.67 20.18 -13.78
CA ASN A 233 -8.74 21.18 -13.27
C ASN A 233 -7.28 20.70 -13.24
N TYR A 234 -7.02 19.41 -13.29
CA TYR A 234 -5.64 18.92 -13.34
C TYR A 234 -5.08 19.15 -14.73
N ALA A 235 -4.21 20.12 -14.87
CA ALA A 235 -3.65 20.59 -16.15
C ALA A 235 -4.62 21.36 -17.07
N GLY A 236 -5.70 21.91 -16.55
CA GLY A 236 -6.57 22.81 -17.29
C GLY A 236 -7.42 22.20 -18.39
N LYS A 237 -7.18 20.96 -18.82
CA LYS A 237 -7.94 20.26 -19.89
C LYS A 237 -7.48 18.82 -20.09
N ALA A 238 -7.14 18.06 -19.06
CA ALA A 238 -6.87 16.65 -19.27
C ALA A 238 -8.09 15.98 -19.87
N SER A 239 -7.95 15.35 -21.03
CA SER A 239 -9.05 14.65 -21.64
C SER A 239 -9.52 13.49 -20.76
N ILE A 240 -10.79 13.25 -20.83
CA ILE A 240 -11.45 12.17 -20.09
C ILE A 240 -10.96 10.86 -20.65
N SER A 241 -10.32 10.04 -19.82
CA SER A 241 -10.00 8.68 -20.23
C SER A 241 -11.26 7.99 -20.73
N LYS A 242 -11.13 7.40 -21.91
CA LYS A 242 -12.18 6.58 -22.53
C LYS A 242 -12.27 5.19 -21.89
N TYR A 243 -11.35 4.87 -21.00
CA TYR A 243 -11.13 3.55 -20.47
C TYR A 243 -11.33 3.52 -18.96
N SER A 244 -11.81 2.38 -18.45
CA SER A 244 -12.11 2.20 -17.02
C SER A 244 -10.90 1.75 -16.21
N THR A 245 -9.94 1.10 -16.85
CA THR A 245 -8.71 0.60 -16.22
C THR A 245 -7.49 0.84 -17.11
N PHE A 246 -6.30 0.78 -16.52
CA PHE A 246 -5.04 0.91 -17.25
C PHE A 246 -4.82 -0.24 -18.23
N GLU A 247 -5.19 -1.46 -17.84
CA GLU A 247 -5.12 -2.65 -18.69
C GLU A 247 -6.02 -2.49 -19.92
N GLU A 248 -7.25 -2.01 -19.71
CA GLU A 248 -8.18 -1.72 -20.79
C GLU A 248 -7.62 -0.67 -21.76
N ALA A 249 -7.03 0.40 -21.19
CA ALA A 249 -6.41 1.46 -21.97
C ALA A 249 -5.28 0.93 -22.85
N LEU A 250 -4.37 0.14 -22.31
CA LEU A 250 -3.26 -0.46 -23.05
C LEU A 250 -3.76 -1.42 -24.13
N LYS A 251 -4.69 -2.33 -23.81
CA LYS A 251 -5.23 -3.32 -24.75
C LYS A 251 -5.99 -2.67 -25.91
N LYS A 252 -6.85 -1.69 -25.63
CA LYS A 252 -7.71 -1.07 -26.63
C LYS A 252 -7.05 0.05 -27.42
N SER A 253 -6.11 0.78 -26.82
CA SER A 253 -5.40 1.86 -27.53
C SER A 253 -4.34 1.34 -28.49
N GLY A 254 -3.84 0.11 -28.29
CA GLY A 254 -2.73 -0.45 -29.04
C GLY A 254 -1.41 0.30 -28.82
N ARG A 255 -1.33 1.12 -27.76
CA ARG A 255 -0.15 1.91 -27.44
C ARG A 255 0.82 1.12 -26.58
N ARG A 256 2.12 1.37 -26.79
CA ARG A 256 3.18 0.76 -25.98
C ARG A 256 3.14 1.26 -24.54
N TYR A 257 2.90 2.54 -24.37
CA TYR A 257 2.88 3.21 -23.08
C TYR A 257 1.61 4.05 -22.90
N ILE A 258 1.13 4.13 -21.67
CA ILE A 258 0.10 5.07 -21.23
C ILE A 258 0.55 5.79 -19.98
N LEU A 259 -0.01 6.96 -19.69
CA LEU A 259 0.20 7.68 -18.44
C LEU A 259 -1.00 7.45 -17.52
N GLY A 260 -0.74 6.96 -16.33
CA GLY A 260 -1.69 6.90 -15.23
C GLY A 260 -1.44 8.01 -14.23
N ILE A 261 -2.48 8.76 -13.90
CA ILE A 261 -2.42 9.81 -12.89
C ILE A 261 -3.02 9.26 -11.61
N HIS A 262 -2.23 9.28 -10.55
CA HIS A 262 -2.61 8.90 -9.19
C HIS A 262 -2.71 10.15 -8.31
N PRO A 263 -3.28 10.02 -7.09
CA PRO A 263 -3.39 11.16 -6.18
C PRO A 263 -2.06 11.80 -5.80
N ASP A 264 -0.96 11.03 -5.81
CA ASP A 264 0.34 11.42 -5.26
C ASP A 264 1.44 11.48 -6.30
N PHE A 265 1.25 10.78 -7.41
CA PHE A 265 2.30 10.57 -8.41
C PHE A 265 1.68 10.16 -9.74
N MET A 266 2.51 10.02 -10.74
CA MET A 266 2.11 9.50 -12.04
C MET A 266 2.93 8.27 -12.37
N HIS A 267 2.31 7.31 -13.02
CA HIS A 267 3.01 6.17 -13.57
C HIS A 267 2.95 6.16 -15.09
N VAL A 268 4.06 5.79 -15.72
CA VAL A 268 4.02 5.31 -17.11
C VAL A 268 3.89 3.80 -17.07
N TYR A 269 2.85 3.30 -17.70
CA TYR A 269 2.53 1.87 -17.74
C TYR A 269 2.81 1.29 -19.12
N SER A 270 3.23 0.03 -19.12
CA SER A 270 3.19 -0.87 -20.29
C SER A 270 2.50 -2.18 -19.92
N MET A 271 2.45 -3.10 -20.87
CA MET A 271 1.90 -4.44 -20.65
C MET A 271 2.86 -5.51 -21.18
N GLU A 272 3.09 -6.55 -20.40
CA GLU A 272 3.86 -7.72 -20.78
C GLU A 272 3.14 -8.97 -20.24
N ASP A 273 2.93 -9.97 -21.10
CA ASP A 273 2.24 -11.22 -20.75
C ASP A 273 0.89 -10.98 -20.02
N ASP A 274 0.08 -10.06 -20.54
CA ASP A 274 -1.19 -9.62 -19.95
C ASP A 274 -1.10 -9.00 -18.55
N LYS A 275 0.10 -8.67 -18.08
CA LYS A 275 0.31 -8.01 -16.79
C LYS A 275 0.68 -6.55 -16.99
N LEU A 276 0.05 -5.71 -16.17
CA LEU A 276 0.40 -4.30 -16.08
C LEU A 276 1.78 -4.14 -15.45
N ILE A 277 2.63 -3.35 -16.09
CA ILE A 277 4.00 -3.07 -15.64
C ILE A 277 4.12 -1.57 -15.42
N VAL A 278 4.62 -1.18 -14.26
CA VAL A 278 5.07 0.17 -13.97
C VAL A 278 6.47 0.33 -14.58
N GLU A 279 6.63 1.27 -15.49
CA GLU A 279 7.90 1.57 -16.15
C GLU A 279 8.60 2.77 -15.54
N LEU A 280 7.81 3.76 -15.09
CA LEU A 280 8.29 4.98 -14.44
C LEU A 280 7.34 5.38 -13.32
N GLU A 281 7.90 5.80 -12.20
CA GLU A 281 7.22 6.54 -11.16
C GLU A 281 7.67 8.00 -11.22
N ILE A 282 6.71 8.92 -11.32
CA ILE A 282 6.99 10.32 -11.59
C ILE A 282 6.29 11.17 -10.52
N PHE A 283 7.09 11.97 -9.84
CA PHE A 283 6.66 12.85 -8.76
C PHE A 283 6.72 14.31 -9.21
N PRO A 284 5.65 15.11 -9.05
CA PRO A 284 5.68 16.52 -9.34
C PRO A 284 6.48 17.31 -8.30
N PHE A 285 7.24 18.28 -8.78
CA PHE A 285 8.00 19.21 -7.96
C PHE A 285 7.57 20.64 -8.30
N ASP A 286 7.62 21.51 -7.29
CA ASP A 286 7.29 22.91 -7.40
C ASP A 286 8.48 23.79 -7.01
N PHE A 287 8.50 25.00 -7.56
CA PHE A 287 9.32 26.07 -7.01
C PHE A 287 8.66 26.65 -5.77
N TYR A 288 9.42 26.83 -4.71
CA TYR A 288 8.96 27.49 -3.50
C TYR A 288 9.62 28.85 -3.34
N ASN A 289 8.94 29.79 -2.72
CA ASN A 289 9.50 31.09 -2.43
C ASN A 289 10.75 30.95 -1.56
N ASP A 290 11.77 31.77 -1.78
CA ASP A 290 13.07 31.63 -1.11
C ASP A 290 12.99 31.78 0.42
N ASN A 291 11.98 32.50 0.91
CA ASN A 291 11.72 32.70 2.35
C ASN A 291 10.98 31.54 3.03
N VAL A 292 10.48 30.55 2.30
CA VAL A 292 9.81 29.36 2.87
C VAL A 292 10.82 28.57 3.69
N THR A 293 10.55 28.35 4.97
CA THR A 293 11.40 27.51 5.83
C THR A 293 11.11 26.03 5.62
N ILE A 294 11.93 25.18 6.22
CA ILE A 294 11.68 23.74 6.17
C ILE A 294 10.46 23.39 7.02
N GLU A 295 10.22 24.12 8.12
CA GLU A 295 9.05 24.00 8.97
C GLU A 295 7.78 24.37 8.19
N ASP A 296 7.78 25.51 7.47
CA ASP A 296 6.63 25.91 6.63
C ASP A 296 6.29 24.82 5.61
N TYR A 297 7.31 24.24 4.99
CA TYR A 297 7.12 23.15 4.02
C TYR A 297 6.58 21.89 4.70
N HIS A 298 7.11 21.49 5.85
CA HIS A 298 6.62 20.34 6.60
C HIS A 298 5.15 20.50 7.03
N ASP A 299 4.79 21.68 7.50
CA ASP A 299 3.40 21.97 7.89
C ASP A 299 2.48 21.91 6.68
N TYR A 300 2.89 22.48 5.55
CA TYR A 300 2.15 22.44 4.29
C TYR A 300 1.89 21.02 3.79
N VAL A 301 2.92 20.18 3.77
CA VAL A 301 2.78 18.78 3.33
C VAL A 301 1.98 17.95 4.35
N SER A 302 2.19 18.19 5.65
CA SER A 302 1.43 17.51 6.72
C SER A 302 -0.06 17.84 6.65
N GLU A 303 -0.43 19.09 6.38
CA GLU A 303 -1.82 19.50 6.17
C GLU A 303 -2.41 18.78 4.95
N GLY A 304 -1.64 18.69 3.85
CA GLY A 304 -2.01 17.93 2.66
C GLY A 304 -2.29 16.47 2.97
N PHE A 305 -1.38 15.82 3.69
CA PHE A 305 -1.52 14.41 4.08
C PHE A 305 -2.76 14.14 4.94
N LEU A 306 -3.06 15.03 5.91
CA LEU A 306 -4.27 14.94 6.72
C LEU A 306 -5.53 15.12 5.87
N LYS A 307 -5.52 16.10 4.97
CA LYS A 307 -6.63 16.35 4.04
C LYS A 307 -6.88 15.15 3.14
N LYS A 308 -5.83 14.56 2.58
CA LYS A 308 -5.90 13.37 1.73
C LYS A 308 -6.62 12.20 2.42
N LYS A 309 -6.39 11.97 3.70
CA LYS A 309 -7.10 10.94 4.48
C LYS A 309 -8.59 11.23 4.65
N SER A 310 -9.02 12.48 4.55
CA SER A 310 -10.40 12.92 4.76
C SER A 310 -11.23 13.05 3.48
N VAL A 311 -10.60 13.12 2.32
CA VAL A 311 -11.31 13.32 1.04
C VAL A 311 -12.04 12.06 0.59
N LYS A 312 -13.18 12.26 -0.05
CA LYS A 312 -14.05 11.17 -0.54
C LYS A 312 -13.80 10.81 -2.01
N SER A 313 -12.98 11.59 -2.72
CA SER A 313 -12.74 11.40 -4.14
C SER A 313 -11.41 12.02 -4.60
N TYR A 314 -10.82 11.46 -5.67
CA TYR A 314 -9.64 12.05 -6.31
C TYR A 314 -9.89 13.48 -6.78
N LYS A 315 -11.11 13.79 -7.25
CA LYS A 315 -11.46 15.17 -7.64
C LYS A 315 -11.30 16.13 -6.46
N GLU A 316 -11.86 15.78 -5.30
CA GLU A 316 -11.74 16.62 -4.09
C GLU A 316 -10.28 16.81 -3.69
N TRP A 317 -9.47 15.76 -3.82
CA TRP A 317 -8.03 15.82 -3.54
C TRP A 317 -7.31 16.76 -4.50
N PHE A 318 -7.51 16.61 -5.81
CA PHE A 318 -6.86 17.47 -6.80
C PHE A 318 -7.32 18.93 -6.69
N ASP A 319 -8.61 19.17 -6.47
CA ASP A 319 -9.13 20.52 -6.25
C ASP A 319 -8.45 21.19 -5.05
N TYR A 320 -8.26 20.44 -3.96
CA TYR A 320 -7.54 20.91 -2.79
C TYR A 320 -6.05 21.18 -3.07
N CYS A 321 -5.35 20.28 -3.72
CA CYS A 321 -3.94 20.46 -4.07
C CYS A 321 -3.75 21.69 -4.98
N TYR A 322 -4.62 21.84 -5.97
CA TYR A 322 -4.58 22.97 -6.88
C TYR A 322 -4.80 24.30 -6.15
N ASP A 323 -5.82 24.36 -5.31
CA ASP A 323 -6.08 25.55 -4.47
C ASP A 323 -4.89 25.89 -3.58
N LYS A 324 -4.28 24.89 -2.93
CA LYS A 324 -3.10 25.08 -2.09
C LYS A 324 -1.88 25.54 -2.87
N ILE A 325 -1.63 25.00 -4.04
CA ILE A 325 -0.52 25.43 -4.91
C ILE A 325 -0.70 26.90 -5.33
N GLU A 326 -1.92 27.31 -5.67
CA GLU A 326 -2.18 28.69 -6.10
C GLU A 326 -2.26 29.69 -4.94
N ASN A 327 -2.85 29.31 -3.82
CA ASN A 327 -3.29 30.25 -2.78
C ASN A 327 -2.52 30.18 -1.46
N SER A 328 -1.63 29.21 -1.25
CA SER A 328 -0.83 29.10 -0.02
C SER A 328 0.16 30.26 0.17
N GLY A 329 0.57 30.89 -0.93
CA GLY A 329 1.68 31.84 -0.89
C GLY A 329 3.06 31.23 -0.71
N LEU A 330 3.16 29.89 -0.64
CA LEU A 330 4.42 29.17 -0.49
C LEU A 330 5.05 28.80 -1.84
N VAL A 331 4.22 28.39 -2.79
CA VAL A 331 4.66 27.99 -4.12
C VAL A 331 4.88 29.21 -5.01
N SER A 332 5.98 29.22 -5.73
CA SER A 332 6.35 30.29 -6.66
C SER A 332 6.01 29.91 -8.11
N ILE A 333 5.35 30.81 -8.81
CA ILE A 333 5.12 30.68 -10.27
C ILE A 333 6.41 30.90 -11.07
N LYS A 334 7.35 31.65 -10.50
CA LYS A 334 8.66 31.94 -11.13
C LYS A 334 9.72 30.97 -10.60
N PRO A 335 10.71 30.62 -11.42
CA PRO A 335 11.85 29.83 -10.96
C PRO A 335 12.54 30.48 -9.75
N THR A 336 12.82 29.68 -8.75
CA THR A 336 13.57 30.01 -7.54
C THR A 336 14.69 28.99 -7.33
N ASN A 337 15.54 29.20 -6.35
CA ASN A 337 16.55 28.23 -5.98
C ASN A 337 16.02 27.09 -5.06
N LYS A 338 14.74 27.18 -4.67
CA LYS A 338 14.13 26.22 -3.76
C LYS A 338 13.12 25.35 -4.52
N ILE A 339 13.55 24.13 -4.82
CA ILE A 339 12.74 23.13 -5.52
C ILE A 339 12.48 21.99 -4.53
N LEU A 340 11.21 21.72 -4.23
CA LEU A 340 10.80 20.66 -3.30
C LEU A 340 9.63 19.87 -3.92
N PRO A 341 9.37 18.64 -3.45
CA PRO A 341 8.19 17.89 -3.87
C PRO A 341 6.90 18.69 -3.70
N GLY A 342 5.98 18.53 -4.63
CA GLY A 342 4.66 19.15 -4.56
C GLY A 342 3.81 18.56 -3.44
N ILE A 343 2.73 19.24 -3.08
CA ILE A 343 1.77 18.75 -2.06
C ILE A 343 1.08 17.43 -2.48
N ASP A 344 1.11 17.15 -3.76
CA ASP A 344 0.56 15.95 -4.41
C ASP A 344 1.67 14.93 -4.81
N SER A 345 2.78 14.95 -4.08
CA SER A 345 3.94 14.07 -4.30
C SER A 345 4.09 13.06 -3.18
#